data_9d9cec1942c1ee063fd3805eb66c47cd
#
_entry.id   9d9cec1942c1ee063fd3805eb66c47cd
#
_cell.length_a   1.000
_cell.length_b   1.000
_cell.length_c   1.000
_cell.angle_alpha   90.00
_cell.angle_beta   90.00
_cell.angle_gamma   90.00
#
_symmetry.space_group_name_H-M   'P 1'
#
loop_
_entity.id
_entity.type
_entity.pdbx_description
1 polymer ?
#
loop_
_entity_poly.entity_id
_entity_poly.type
_entity_poly.pdbx_seq_one_letter_code
_entity_poly.pdbx_strand_id
1 'polypeptide(L)'
;MIGVCVFNVETILNVYNAMQNKGPVTAKYITIAGEVKNPITLKAPLGITYAELIEMAGGTTVSDYALIAGGPMTGRICQPFDTVTKTSNAVLVLPRNHNMITRRTVKVTIDMKRAMAACCQCQMCTDLCPRHLL
;
A
#
# COMPACT_ATOMS: atom_id res chain seq x y z
N MET A 1 28.39 -7.94 -2.09
CA MET A 1 27.54 -6.84 -1.55
C MET A 1 28.13 -5.53 -1.97
N ILE A 2 27.33 -4.60 -2.52
CA ILE A 2 27.83 -3.31 -3.08
C ILE A 2 27.91 -2.21 -2.01
N GLY A 3 27.60 -2.49 -0.74
CA GLY A 3 27.67 -1.52 0.35
C GLY A 3 26.68 -0.34 0.25
N VAL A 4 25.53 -0.55 -0.40
CA VAL A 4 24.51 0.49 -0.61
C VAL A 4 23.31 0.22 0.31
N CYS A 5 22.85 1.27 1.02
CA CYS A 5 21.59 1.25 1.76
C CYS A 5 20.54 2.10 1.01
N VAL A 6 19.36 1.53 0.80
CA VAL A 6 18.23 2.23 0.16
C VAL A 6 17.24 2.68 1.22
N PHE A 7 16.92 3.97 1.23
CA PHE A 7 15.95 4.56 2.16
C PHE A 7 14.83 5.28 1.41
N ASN A 8 13.65 5.31 2.02
CA ASN A 8 12.59 6.21 1.58
C ASN A 8 13.00 7.67 1.86
N VAL A 9 12.71 8.59 0.94
CA VAL A 9 13.08 10.00 1.06
C VAL A 9 12.50 10.66 2.32
N GLU A 10 11.27 10.32 2.69
CA GLU A 10 10.65 10.83 3.94
C GLU A 10 11.38 10.32 5.18
N THR A 11 11.92 9.09 5.15
CA THR A 11 12.74 8.56 6.24
C THR A 11 14.00 9.40 6.44
N ILE A 12 14.69 9.77 5.36
CA ILE A 12 15.88 10.64 5.43
C ILE A 12 15.52 12.02 5.98
N LEU A 13 14.41 12.60 5.53
CA LEU A 13 13.92 13.88 6.07
C LEU A 13 13.64 13.78 7.58
N ASN A 14 13.01 12.69 8.02
CA ASN A 14 12.70 12.47 9.43
C ASN A 14 13.97 12.26 10.27
N VAL A 15 14.99 11.57 9.74
CA VAL A 15 16.30 11.43 10.40
C VAL A 15 16.97 12.80 10.55
N TYR A 16 17.00 13.60 9.48
CA TYR A 16 17.53 14.96 9.55
C TYR A 16 16.80 15.82 10.60
N ASN A 17 15.47 15.78 10.61
CA ASN A 17 14.68 16.52 11.59
C ASN A 17 14.95 16.05 13.04
N ALA A 18 15.11 14.74 13.25
CA ALA A 18 15.47 14.21 14.57
C ALA A 18 16.85 14.71 15.04
N MET A 19 17.84 14.73 14.14
CA MET A 19 19.17 15.29 14.43
C MET A 19 19.14 16.79 14.77
N GLN A 20 18.17 17.53 14.23
CA GLN A 20 17.95 18.94 14.54
C GLN A 20 17.08 19.17 15.79
N ASN A 21 16.82 18.14 16.60
CA ASN A 21 15.97 18.17 17.80
C ASN A 21 14.56 18.70 17.57
N LYS A 22 14.00 18.46 16.39
CA LYS A 22 12.63 18.91 16.02
C LYS A 22 11.51 18.00 16.54
N GLY A 23 11.84 17.04 17.40
CA GLY A 23 10.88 16.14 18.05
C GLY A 23 10.56 14.87 17.26
N PRO A 24 9.63 14.07 17.76
CA PRO A 24 9.26 12.77 17.17
C PRO A 24 8.45 12.93 15.87
N VAL A 25 8.42 11.87 15.07
CA VAL A 25 7.56 11.78 13.88
C VAL A 25 6.11 11.57 14.33
N THR A 26 5.29 12.61 14.21
CA THR A 26 3.87 12.62 14.59
C THR A 26 2.93 12.71 13.38
N ALA A 27 3.47 12.99 12.19
CA ALA A 27 2.70 13.13 10.96
C ALA A 27 3.44 12.53 9.77
N LYS A 28 2.69 12.16 8.74
CA LYS A 28 3.20 11.62 7.49
C LYS A 28 2.58 12.29 6.27
N TYR A 29 3.29 12.24 5.14
CA TYR A 29 2.74 12.58 3.85
C TYR A 29 2.01 11.36 3.27
N ILE A 30 0.72 11.51 3.03
CA ILE A 30 -0.15 10.46 2.50
C ILE A 30 -0.75 10.93 1.18
N THR A 31 -0.61 10.09 0.16
CA THR A 31 -1.24 10.31 -1.14
C THR A 31 -2.59 9.60 -1.18
N ILE A 32 -3.64 10.32 -1.51
CA ILE A 32 -4.99 9.80 -1.70
C ILE A 32 -5.28 9.88 -3.20
N ALA A 33 -5.57 8.72 -3.82
CA ALA A 33 -5.76 8.63 -5.25
C ALA A 33 -6.81 7.56 -5.62
N GLY A 34 -7.17 7.52 -6.90
CA GLY A 34 -8.20 6.63 -7.43
C GLY A 34 -9.55 7.34 -7.53
N GLU A 35 -10.62 6.66 -7.16
CA GLU A 35 -12.00 7.15 -7.26
C GLU A 35 -12.36 8.14 -6.13
N VAL A 36 -11.60 9.23 -6.05
CA VAL A 36 -11.85 10.38 -5.17
C VAL A 36 -12.04 11.64 -6.00
N LYS A 37 -12.80 12.60 -5.48
CA LYS A 37 -13.08 13.85 -6.22
C LYS A 37 -11.83 14.66 -6.49
N ASN A 38 -10.93 14.76 -5.51
CA ASN A 38 -9.71 15.54 -5.60
C ASN A 38 -8.53 14.68 -5.15
N PRO A 39 -7.83 13.98 -6.07
CA PRO A 39 -6.60 13.28 -5.72
C PRO A 39 -5.57 14.28 -5.16
N ILE A 40 -5.05 13.99 -3.96
CA ILE A 40 -4.19 14.93 -3.24
C ILE A 40 -3.15 14.18 -2.40
N THR A 41 -1.99 14.81 -2.21
CA THR A 41 -1.02 14.42 -1.19
C THR A 41 -1.06 15.44 -0.06
N LEU A 42 -1.33 14.99 1.15
CA LEU A 42 -1.42 15.86 2.32
C LEU A 42 -0.58 15.34 3.48
N LYS A 43 -0.21 16.24 4.39
CA LYS A 43 0.46 15.89 5.63
C LYS A 43 -0.62 15.61 6.69
N ALA A 44 -0.73 14.35 7.08
CA ALA A 44 -1.73 13.88 8.04
C ALA A 44 -1.09 13.44 9.36
N PRO A 45 -1.75 13.64 10.51
CA PRO A 45 -1.28 13.10 11.77
C PRO A 45 -1.35 11.56 11.75
N LEU A 46 -0.45 10.92 12.50
CA LEU A 46 -0.54 9.48 12.72
C LEU A 46 -1.80 9.16 13.54
N GLY A 47 -2.48 8.08 13.17
CA GLY A 47 -3.71 7.66 13.84
C GLY A 47 -5.00 8.19 13.21
N ILE A 48 -4.94 9.10 12.23
CA ILE A 48 -6.10 9.50 11.44
C ILE A 48 -6.64 8.31 10.64
N THR A 49 -7.95 8.21 10.47
CA THR A 49 -8.57 7.12 9.71
C THR A 49 -8.52 7.37 8.20
N TYR A 50 -8.58 6.29 7.42
CA TYR A 50 -8.67 6.43 5.96
C TYR A 50 -9.99 7.09 5.52
N ALA A 51 -11.08 6.93 6.28
CA ALA A 51 -12.33 7.62 6.02
C ALA A 51 -12.18 9.15 6.08
N GLU A 52 -11.57 9.67 7.16
CA GLU A 52 -11.30 11.11 7.31
C GLU A 52 -10.39 11.65 6.19
N LEU A 53 -9.38 10.87 5.78
CA LEU A 53 -8.51 11.25 4.66
C LEU A 53 -9.27 11.36 3.34
N ILE A 54 -10.20 10.42 3.07
CA ILE A 54 -11.05 10.44 1.88
C ILE A 54 -12.00 11.63 1.90
N GLU A 55 -12.56 11.98 3.06
CA GLU A 55 -13.38 13.19 3.22
C GLU A 55 -12.57 14.46 2.92
N MET A 56 -11.32 14.55 3.38
CA MET A 56 -10.41 15.66 3.03
C MET A 56 -10.14 15.74 1.53
N ALA A 57 -10.16 14.61 0.81
CA ALA A 57 -10.07 14.55 -0.64
C ALA A 57 -11.40 14.86 -1.37
N GLY A 58 -12.42 15.33 -0.64
CA GLY A 58 -13.74 15.67 -1.17
C GLY A 58 -14.71 14.48 -1.28
N GLY A 59 -14.38 13.34 -0.70
CA GLY A 59 -15.17 12.12 -0.75
C GLY A 59 -14.91 11.28 -2.00
N THR A 60 -15.61 10.14 -2.07
CA THR A 60 -15.48 9.18 -3.18
C THR A 60 -16.38 9.57 -4.36
N THR A 61 -15.97 9.18 -5.57
CA THR A 61 -16.78 9.32 -6.79
C THR A 61 -17.71 8.12 -7.02
N VAL A 62 -17.47 7.02 -6.34
CA VAL A 62 -18.24 5.77 -6.42
C VAL A 62 -18.79 5.38 -5.05
N SER A 63 -19.96 4.74 -5.03
CA SER A 63 -20.63 4.31 -3.80
C SER A 63 -20.10 2.97 -3.28
N ASP A 64 -19.76 2.03 -4.16
CA ASP A 64 -19.20 0.73 -3.80
C ASP A 64 -17.71 0.66 -4.14
N TYR A 65 -16.89 0.85 -3.12
CA TYR A 65 -15.44 0.91 -3.25
C TYR A 65 -14.73 -0.01 -2.28
N ALA A 66 -13.47 -0.26 -2.56
CA ALA A 66 -12.53 -0.91 -1.67
C ALA A 66 -11.25 -0.07 -1.57
N LEU A 67 -10.59 -0.16 -0.45
CA LEU A 67 -9.38 0.61 -0.15
C LEU A 67 -8.14 -0.27 -0.20
N ILE A 68 -7.06 0.26 -0.76
CA ILE A 68 -5.72 -0.33 -0.69
C ILE A 68 -4.82 0.64 0.06
N ALA A 69 -4.36 0.25 1.23
CA ALA A 69 -3.32 0.98 1.96
C ALA A 69 -1.95 0.67 1.36
N GLY A 70 -1.32 1.69 0.77
CA GLY A 70 -0.05 1.58 0.06
C GLY A 70 -0.20 1.64 -1.46
N GLY A 71 0.84 1.22 -2.16
CA GLY A 71 0.87 1.22 -3.62
C GLY A 71 0.10 0.06 -4.26
N PRO A 72 -0.10 0.12 -5.58
CA PRO A 72 -0.89 -0.88 -6.31
C PRO A 72 -0.27 -2.28 -6.28
N MET A 73 1.03 -2.42 -6.14
CA MET A 73 1.70 -3.73 -6.14
C MET A 73 1.77 -4.35 -4.74
N THR A 74 2.21 -3.60 -3.76
CA THR A 74 2.55 -4.10 -2.40
C THR A 74 1.52 -3.72 -1.33
N GLY A 75 0.57 -2.83 -1.66
CA GLY A 75 -0.47 -2.40 -0.74
C GLY A 75 -1.44 -3.52 -0.37
N ARG A 76 -2.03 -3.42 0.81
CA ARG A 76 -3.02 -4.37 1.33
C ARG A 76 -4.42 -3.78 1.29
N ILE A 77 -5.44 -4.63 1.15
CA ILE A 77 -6.82 -4.21 1.34
C ILE A 77 -7.00 -3.79 2.80
N CYS A 78 -7.64 -2.64 3.01
CA CYS A 78 -7.92 -2.08 4.32
C CYS A 78 -9.37 -1.61 4.42
N GLN A 79 -9.77 -1.28 5.65
CA GLN A 79 -11.10 -0.78 5.95
C GLN A 79 -11.07 0.75 6.14
N PRO A 80 -12.20 1.46 5.94
CA PRO A 80 -12.27 2.90 6.13
C PRO A 80 -11.88 3.38 7.54
N PHE A 81 -12.13 2.56 8.56
CA PHE A 81 -11.80 2.85 9.96
C PHE A 81 -10.36 2.47 10.37
N ASP A 82 -9.61 1.81 9.49
CA ASP A 82 -8.18 1.57 9.73
C ASP A 82 -7.42 2.91 9.76
N THR A 83 -6.37 2.96 10.55
CA THR A 83 -5.64 4.20 10.82
C THR A 83 -4.30 4.26 10.09
N VAL A 84 -3.87 5.49 9.81
CA VAL A 84 -2.54 5.80 9.27
C VAL A 84 -1.47 5.46 10.29
N THR A 85 -0.50 4.69 9.85
CA THR A 85 0.69 4.30 10.63
C THR A 85 1.96 4.90 10.03
N LYS A 86 3.09 4.74 10.71
CA LYS A 86 4.41 5.20 10.20
C LYS A 86 4.81 4.56 8.87
N THR A 87 4.22 3.42 8.52
CA THR A 87 4.50 2.71 7.25
C THR A 87 3.49 3.03 6.15
N SER A 88 2.42 3.80 6.46
CA SER A 88 1.42 4.21 5.47
C SER A 88 1.97 5.35 4.61
N ASN A 89 1.91 5.23 3.27
CA ASN A 89 2.38 6.25 2.34
C ASN A 89 1.29 6.69 1.36
N ALA A 90 0.29 5.83 1.11
CA ALA A 90 -0.79 6.12 0.19
C ALA A 90 -2.06 5.35 0.57
N VAL A 91 -3.19 5.81 0.09
CA VAL A 91 -4.44 5.07 0.03
C VAL A 91 -5.02 5.20 -1.38
N LEU A 92 -5.37 4.06 -1.97
CA LEU A 92 -6.04 3.99 -3.27
C LEU A 92 -7.49 3.59 -3.05
N VAL A 93 -8.38 4.40 -3.58
CA VAL A 93 -9.83 4.13 -3.61
C VAL A 93 -10.15 3.54 -4.97
N LEU A 94 -10.63 2.31 -5.02
CA LEU A 94 -10.94 1.61 -6.27
C LEU A 94 -12.35 1.03 -6.22
N PRO A 95 -13.07 0.92 -7.36
CA PRO A 95 -14.32 0.20 -7.42
C PRO A 95 -14.13 -1.23 -6.94
N ARG A 96 -15.10 -1.78 -6.20
CA ARG A 96 -15.00 -3.14 -5.64
C ARG A 96 -14.80 -4.23 -6.70
N ASN A 97 -15.33 -4.01 -7.90
CA ASN A 97 -15.15 -4.91 -9.05
C ASN A 97 -13.83 -4.72 -9.80
N HIS A 98 -12.97 -3.80 -9.36
CA HIS A 98 -11.67 -3.56 -10.00
C HIS A 98 -10.80 -4.81 -9.95
N ASN A 99 -10.08 -5.11 -11.04
CA ASN A 99 -9.26 -6.32 -11.17
C ASN A 99 -8.21 -6.48 -10.04
N MET A 100 -7.64 -5.37 -9.55
CA MET A 100 -6.71 -5.40 -8.43
C MET A 100 -7.35 -5.87 -7.12
N ILE A 101 -8.62 -5.54 -6.90
CA ILE A 101 -9.38 -5.96 -5.71
C ILE A 101 -9.78 -7.43 -5.87
N THR A 102 -10.38 -7.78 -7.02
CA THR A 102 -10.84 -9.14 -7.27
C THR A 102 -9.70 -10.16 -7.19
N ARG A 103 -8.52 -9.85 -7.74
CA ARG A 103 -7.34 -10.73 -7.66
C ARG A 103 -6.84 -10.94 -6.23
N ARG A 104 -6.93 -9.94 -5.37
CA ARG A 104 -6.51 -10.03 -3.96
C ARG A 104 -7.52 -10.72 -3.05
N THR A 105 -8.78 -10.83 -3.49
CA THR A 105 -9.85 -11.52 -2.76
C THR A 105 -10.07 -12.96 -3.18
N VAL A 106 -9.38 -13.43 -4.24
CA VAL A 106 -9.42 -14.82 -4.70
C VAL A 106 -8.88 -15.74 -3.61
N LYS A 107 -9.57 -16.85 -3.38
CA LYS A 107 -9.11 -17.88 -2.43
C LYS A 107 -7.80 -18.50 -2.92
N VAL A 108 -6.84 -18.66 -2.03
CA VAL A 108 -5.52 -19.28 -2.31
C VAL A 108 -5.65 -20.63 -3.01
N THR A 109 -6.66 -21.42 -2.66
CA THR A 109 -6.93 -22.72 -3.30
C THR A 109 -7.21 -22.61 -4.80
N ILE A 110 -7.84 -21.52 -5.25
CA ILE A 110 -8.10 -21.26 -6.67
C ILE A 110 -6.80 -20.91 -7.37
N ASP A 111 -5.98 -20.06 -6.78
CA ASP A 111 -4.69 -19.66 -7.34
C ASP A 111 -3.71 -20.84 -7.38
N MET A 112 -3.71 -21.68 -6.35
CA MET A 112 -2.95 -22.94 -6.36
C MET A 112 -3.36 -23.85 -7.53
N LYS A 113 -4.66 -24.06 -7.75
CA LYS A 113 -5.13 -24.86 -8.89
C LYS A 113 -4.73 -24.27 -10.23
N ARG A 114 -4.81 -22.96 -10.39
CA ARG A 114 -4.34 -22.26 -11.60
C ARG A 114 -2.84 -22.41 -11.81
N ALA A 115 -2.05 -22.24 -10.75
CA ALA A 115 -0.61 -22.43 -10.81
C ALA A 115 -0.22 -23.85 -11.17
N MET A 116 -0.87 -24.86 -10.57
CA MET A 116 -0.66 -26.27 -10.89
C MET A 116 -1.01 -26.60 -12.33
N ALA A 117 -2.11 -26.04 -12.87
CA ALA A 117 -2.52 -26.26 -14.25
C ALA A 117 -1.56 -25.63 -15.27
N ALA A 118 -0.90 -24.52 -14.90
CA ALA A 118 0.06 -23.83 -15.77
C ALA A 118 1.51 -24.32 -15.59
N CYS A 119 1.78 -25.14 -14.57
CA CYS A 119 3.13 -25.57 -14.21
C CYS A 119 3.67 -26.62 -15.19
N CYS A 120 4.77 -26.31 -15.85
CA CYS A 120 5.53 -27.25 -16.70
C CYS A 120 6.68 -27.96 -15.96
N GLN A 121 6.77 -27.81 -14.65
CA GLN A 121 7.77 -28.44 -13.77
C GLN A 121 9.25 -28.13 -14.13
N CYS A 122 9.50 -26.97 -14.75
CA CYS A 122 10.85 -26.55 -15.15
C CYS A 122 11.76 -26.08 -14.00
N GLN A 123 11.27 -26.01 -12.77
CA GLN A 123 11.96 -25.57 -11.53
C GLN A 123 12.49 -24.11 -11.55
N MET A 124 12.33 -23.37 -12.62
CA MET A 124 12.86 -22.01 -12.77
C MET A 124 12.37 -21.07 -11.66
N CYS A 125 11.14 -21.22 -11.17
CA CYS A 125 10.60 -20.42 -10.07
C CYS A 125 11.34 -20.70 -8.74
N THR A 126 11.84 -21.91 -8.52
CA THR A 126 12.63 -22.30 -7.33
C THR A 126 14.07 -21.78 -7.48
N ASP A 127 14.68 -21.98 -8.64
CA ASP A 127 16.09 -21.60 -8.88
C ASP A 127 16.29 -20.08 -8.82
N LEU A 128 15.33 -19.31 -9.35
CA LEU A 128 15.37 -17.84 -9.39
C LEU A 128 14.75 -17.18 -8.14
N CYS A 129 14.26 -17.95 -7.18
CA CYS A 129 13.58 -17.40 -6.03
C CYS A 129 14.54 -16.60 -5.12
N PRO A 130 14.37 -15.28 -4.94
CA PRO A 130 15.25 -14.48 -4.09
C PRO A 130 15.10 -14.79 -2.60
N ARG A 131 14.09 -15.58 -2.22
CA ARG A 131 13.83 -16.05 -0.85
C ARG A 131 14.25 -17.49 -0.64
N HIS A 132 14.82 -18.14 -1.66
CA HIS A 132 15.26 -19.54 -1.64
C HIS A 132 14.18 -20.51 -1.12
N LEU A 133 12.93 -20.31 -1.55
CA LEU A 133 11.82 -21.20 -1.24
C LEU A 133 11.91 -22.44 -2.16
N LEU A 134 11.93 -23.63 -1.53
CA LEU A 134 11.91 -24.94 -2.20
C LEU A 134 10.48 -25.42 -2.45
#